data_9ffaf4a26e8a881820f0ee356de58dfc
#
_entry.id   9ffaf4a26e8a881820f0ee356de58dfc
#
_cell.length_a   1.000
_cell.length_b   1.000
_cell.length_c   1.000
_cell.angle_alpha   90.00
_cell.angle_beta   90.00
_cell.angle_gamma   90.00
#
_symmetry.space_group_name_H-M   'P 1'
#
loop_
_entity.id
_entity.type
_entity.pdbx_description
1 polymer ?
#
loop_
_entity_poly.entity_id
_entity_poly.type
_entity_poly.pdbx_seq_one_letter_code
_entity_poly.pdbx_strand_id
1 'polypeptide(L)'
;MAFQTSCVSAANIVTGLTFQQDVVADAEGREMVQHGSALFPIACYAENLKSYSVAWHWHEEFEYILAMKGPLTVDVNKTRVTLQTNQGVFLNSGILHAVEQAEKGEALLHSGVFHPRLVGGMDTIFWQKLIRPMLQPDAPAFFLLDGAVPWQAQVLACLREAWQAVAVEPFDYENRVRYYLSAALRLLSTQCVGGKTKVSQQEQIAAERMKQMLRFVEEHYAEELTVEKIAACVALSESACLRSFRQLLGTTPIQYVKQYRVEKA
;
A
#
# COMPACT_ATOMS: atom_id res chain seq x y z
N MET A 1 -8.69 46.57 5.01
CA MET A 1 -9.47 45.66 4.16
C MET A 1 -9.26 44.26 4.70
N ALA A 2 -10.28 43.71 5.32
CA ALA A 2 -10.22 42.38 5.94
C ALA A 2 -10.52 41.32 4.86
N PHE A 3 -9.60 40.40 4.67
CA PHE A 3 -9.86 39.19 3.85
C PHE A 3 -10.75 38.26 4.66
N GLN A 4 -11.99 38.13 4.26
CA GLN A 4 -12.89 37.09 4.71
C GLN A 4 -12.39 35.75 4.15
N THR A 5 -11.88 34.90 5.03
CA THR A 5 -11.72 33.49 4.77
C THR A 5 -13.11 32.85 4.73
N SER A 6 -13.65 32.66 3.53
CA SER A 6 -14.85 31.87 3.35
C SER A 6 -14.50 30.39 3.66
N CYS A 7 -15.12 29.88 4.70
CA CYS A 7 -15.18 28.47 5.03
C CYS A 7 -15.83 27.73 3.85
N VAL A 8 -15.05 27.07 3.02
CA VAL A 8 -15.56 26.24 1.92
C VAL A 8 -16.13 24.97 2.54
N SER A 9 -17.44 24.83 2.39
CA SER A 9 -18.21 23.68 2.81
C SER A 9 -17.67 22.39 2.16
N ALA A 10 -17.70 21.28 2.91
CA ALA A 10 -17.17 19.97 2.58
C ALA A 10 -17.94 19.21 1.46
N ALA A 11 -18.28 19.90 0.39
CA ALA A 11 -18.98 19.35 -0.77
C ALA A 11 -18.26 19.61 -2.11
N ASN A 12 -17.01 20.05 -2.10
CA ASN A 12 -16.25 20.11 -3.34
C ASN A 12 -15.70 18.73 -3.64
N ILE A 13 -16.34 18.07 -4.57
CA ILE A 13 -15.85 16.86 -5.25
C ILE A 13 -14.46 17.21 -5.75
N VAL A 14 -13.46 16.57 -5.16
CA VAL A 14 -12.06 16.68 -5.59
C VAL A 14 -11.95 15.81 -6.82
N THR A 15 -11.83 16.42 -8.00
CA THR A 15 -11.96 15.76 -9.30
C THR A 15 -10.86 14.74 -9.59
N GLY A 16 -9.70 14.88 -8.95
CA GLY A 16 -8.54 14.01 -9.17
C GLY A 16 -8.44 12.80 -8.25
N LEU A 17 -9.38 12.61 -7.29
CA LEU A 17 -9.34 11.46 -6.40
C LEU A 17 -10.13 10.28 -6.97
N THR A 18 -9.58 9.10 -6.79
CA THR A 18 -10.27 7.85 -7.05
C THR A 18 -10.98 7.39 -5.78
N PHE A 19 -12.23 6.99 -5.90
CA PHE A 19 -12.97 6.36 -4.81
C PHE A 19 -12.87 4.86 -5.00
N GLN A 20 -12.13 4.22 -4.12
CA GLN A 20 -12.08 2.76 -4.09
C GLN A 20 -13.17 2.28 -3.14
N GLN A 21 -14.06 1.43 -3.65
CA GLN A 21 -15.09 0.80 -2.82
C GLN A 21 -14.65 -0.58 -2.35
N ASP A 22 -13.83 -1.30 -3.14
CA ASP A 22 -13.33 -2.64 -2.81
C ASP A 22 -11.99 -2.90 -3.51
N VAL A 23 -11.09 -3.63 -2.86
CA VAL A 23 -9.91 -4.19 -3.49
C VAL A 23 -10.35 -5.31 -4.43
N VAL A 24 -10.28 -5.05 -5.74
CA VAL A 24 -10.47 -6.07 -6.76
C VAL A 24 -9.11 -6.69 -7.06
N ALA A 25 -8.90 -7.89 -6.57
CA ALA A 25 -7.65 -8.61 -6.81
C ALA A 25 -7.85 -9.72 -7.86
N ASP A 26 -6.77 -10.00 -8.60
CA ASP A 26 -6.71 -11.16 -9.48
C ASP A 26 -6.49 -12.44 -8.67
N ALA A 27 -6.38 -13.51 -9.42
CA ALA A 27 -6.13 -14.82 -8.89
C ALA A 27 -4.80 -14.97 -8.11
N GLU A 28 -3.89 -13.99 -8.21
CA GLU A 28 -2.62 -13.91 -7.47
C GLU A 28 -2.72 -13.11 -6.16
N GLY A 29 -3.91 -12.57 -5.80
CA GLY A 29 -4.04 -11.55 -4.73
C GLY A 29 -3.39 -10.22 -5.13
N ARG A 30 -3.03 -10.08 -6.40
CA ARG A 30 -2.57 -8.84 -6.99
C ARG A 30 -3.79 -7.97 -7.27
N GLU A 31 -3.77 -6.77 -6.79
CA GLU A 31 -4.82 -5.82 -7.08
C GLU A 31 -4.94 -5.59 -8.60
N MET A 32 -6.16 -5.80 -9.13
CA MET A 32 -6.47 -5.63 -10.55
C MET A 32 -6.86 -4.21 -10.90
N VAL A 33 -6.93 -3.33 -9.92
CA VAL A 33 -7.25 -1.92 -10.15
C VAL A 33 -6.10 -1.28 -10.92
N GLN A 34 -6.42 -0.67 -12.05
CA GLN A 34 -5.47 0.14 -12.77
C GLN A 34 -5.35 1.51 -12.09
N HIS A 35 -4.24 1.74 -11.39
CA HIS A 35 -3.97 3.01 -10.72
C HIS A 35 -3.56 4.09 -11.72
N GLY A 36 -4.51 4.96 -12.06
CA GLY A 36 -4.33 6.01 -13.06
C GLY A 36 -4.36 5.50 -14.51
N SER A 37 -3.71 6.20 -15.41
CA SER A 37 -3.66 5.86 -16.82
C SER A 37 -2.29 5.30 -17.24
N ALA A 38 -2.22 4.71 -18.45
CA ALA A 38 -0.95 4.27 -19.01
C ALA A 38 0.08 5.41 -19.16
N LEU A 39 -0.38 6.64 -19.37
CA LEU A 39 0.48 7.83 -19.52
C LEU A 39 0.80 8.50 -18.18
N PHE A 40 -0.09 8.38 -17.20
CA PHE A 40 0.06 8.95 -15.87
C PHE A 40 -0.37 7.94 -14.81
N PRO A 41 0.50 6.98 -14.48
CA PRO A 41 0.16 5.81 -13.67
C PRO A 41 0.25 6.12 -12.17
N ILE A 42 -0.72 6.86 -11.66
CA ILE A 42 -0.94 7.16 -10.25
C ILE A 42 -2.44 7.30 -10.00
N ALA A 43 -2.89 6.79 -8.86
CA ALA A 43 -4.19 7.08 -8.28
C ALA A 43 -4.02 7.50 -6.82
N CYS A 44 -4.81 8.48 -6.38
CA CYS A 44 -4.84 8.95 -5.01
C CYS A 44 -6.23 8.74 -4.41
N TYR A 45 -6.26 8.33 -3.16
CA TYR A 45 -7.46 7.97 -2.42
C TYR A 45 -7.58 8.78 -1.13
N ALA A 46 -8.81 9.07 -0.72
CA ALA A 46 -9.16 9.65 0.58
C ALA A 46 -10.24 8.77 1.20
N GLU A 47 -9.92 8.06 2.26
CA GLU A 47 -10.78 7.01 2.80
C GLU A 47 -11.04 7.16 4.29
N ASN A 48 -12.25 6.76 4.70
CA ASN A 48 -12.64 6.71 6.09
C ASN A 48 -12.87 5.25 6.49
N LEU A 49 -11.96 4.70 7.27
CA LEU A 49 -11.98 3.31 7.71
C LEU A 49 -12.93 3.02 8.88
N LYS A 50 -13.87 3.94 9.19
CA LYS A 50 -14.80 3.76 10.29
C LYS A 50 -15.70 2.53 10.14
N SER A 51 -16.03 2.16 8.92
CA SER A 51 -17.00 1.09 8.59
C SER A 51 -16.44 -0.03 7.73
N TYR A 52 -15.20 0.06 7.28
CA TYR A 52 -14.55 -0.98 6.50
C TYR A 52 -13.04 -1.01 6.73
N SER A 53 -12.38 -2.01 6.20
CA SER A 53 -10.92 -2.14 6.17
C SER A 53 -10.46 -2.44 4.76
N VAL A 54 -9.24 -2.04 4.42
CA VAL A 54 -8.59 -2.46 3.18
C VAL A 54 -8.07 -3.87 3.38
N ALA A 55 -8.62 -4.83 2.65
CA ALA A 55 -8.26 -6.23 2.76
C ALA A 55 -6.80 -6.50 2.38
N TRP A 56 -6.28 -7.67 2.73
CA TRP A 56 -4.96 -8.10 2.33
C TRP A 56 -4.83 -8.18 0.80
N HIS A 57 -3.90 -7.40 0.24
CA HIS A 57 -3.58 -7.35 -1.18
C HIS A 57 -2.12 -6.98 -1.42
N TRP A 58 -1.70 -7.02 -2.65
CA TRP A 58 -0.41 -6.53 -3.11
C TRP A 58 -0.51 -6.05 -4.57
N HIS A 59 0.38 -5.18 -4.97
CA HIS A 59 0.49 -4.66 -6.34
C HIS A 59 1.97 -4.35 -6.68
N GLU A 60 2.27 -4.17 -7.96
CA GLU A 60 3.64 -3.88 -8.43
C GLU A 60 4.01 -2.39 -8.24
N GLU A 61 3.05 -1.56 -7.95
CA GLU A 61 3.23 -0.14 -7.69
C GLU A 61 3.89 0.07 -6.31
N PHE A 62 4.44 1.26 -6.14
CA PHE A 62 4.72 1.81 -4.81
C PHE A 62 3.45 2.40 -4.24
N GLU A 63 3.29 2.32 -2.93
CA GLU A 63 2.21 2.98 -2.23
C GLU A 63 2.73 3.80 -1.05
N TYR A 64 2.04 4.88 -0.75
CA TYR A 64 2.18 5.58 0.51
C TYR A 64 0.82 5.78 1.16
N ILE A 65 0.80 5.65 2.50
CA ILE A 65 -0.39 5.84 3.32
C ILE A 65 -0.06 6.89 4.36
N LEU A 66 -0.90 7.92 4.44
CA LEU A 66 -0.79 9.04 5.38
C LEU A 66 -1.98 8.99 6.34
N ALA A 67 -1.73 8.89 7.64
CA ALA A 67 -2.76 8.97 8.65
C ALA A 67 -3.18 10.44 8.85
N MET A 68 -4.34 10.79 8.30
CA MET A 68 -4.88 12.15 8.39
C MET A 68 -5.63 12.36 9.70
N LYS A 69 -6.30 11.33 10.21
CA LYS A 69 -6.99 11.34 11.50
C LYS A 69 -7.10 9.93 12.07
N GLY A 70 -7.08 9.82 13.40
CA GLY A 70 -7.15 8.56 14.16
C GLY A 70 -5.82 7.87 14.23
N PRO A 71 -5.69 6.79 14.97
CA PRO A 71 -4.67 5.80 14.70
C PRO A 71 -5.16 4.81 13.65
N LEU A 72 -4.27 4.50 12.68
CA LEU A 72 -4.46 3.46 11.68
C LEU A 72 -3.52 2.30 11.97
N THR A 73 -3.97 1.09 11.72
CA THR A 73 -3.11 -0.09 11.69
C THR A 73 -2.82 -0.46 10.24
N VAL A 74 -1.55 -0.55 9.91
CA VAL A 74 -1.08 -1.08 8.62
C VAL A 74 -0.34 -2.37 8.89
N ASP A 75 -0.88 -3.46 8.39
CA ASP A 75 -0.23 -4.76 8.42
C ASP A 75 0.62 -4.91 7.17
N VAL A 76 1.91 -5.20 7.33
CA VAL A 76 2.88 -5.35 6.24
C VAL A 76 3.61 -6.67 6.43
N ASN A 77 3.32 -7.68 5.62
CA ASN A 77 3.80 -9.03 5.80
C ASN A 77 3.53 -9.52 7.25
N LYS A 78 4.60 -9.74 8.05
CA LYS A 78 4.52 -10.16 9.46
C LYS A 78 4.53 -9.01 10.46
N THR A 79 4.61 -7.78 10.00
CA THR A 79 4.80 -6.61 10.85
C THR A 79 3.50 -5.82 10.92
N ARG A 80 3.04 -5.56 12.13
CA ARG A 80 1.93 -4.66 12.40
C ARG A 80 2.47 -3.31 12.84
N VAL A 81 2.05 -2.25 12.15
CA VAL A 81 2.47 -0.87 12.40
C VAL A 81 1.24 -0.03 12.73
N THR A 82 1.29 0.71 13.83
CA THR A 82 0.25 1.71 14.14
C THR A 82 0.76 3.10 13.78
N LEU A 83 0.04 3.78 12.88
CA LEU A 83 0.30 5.14 12.48
C LEU A 83 -0.56 6.09 13.30
N GLN A 84 0.07 7.02 13.99
CA GLN A 84 -0.63 8.14 14.63
C GLN A 84 -0.93 9.23 13.61
N THR A 85 -1.87 10.12 13.93
CA THR A 85 -2.18 11.28 13.08
C THR A 85 -0.89 12.01 12.66
N ASN A 86 -0.79 12.35 11.39
CA ASN A 86 0.38 12.96 10.73
C ASN A 86 1.58 12.04 10.49
N GLN A 87 1.56 10.80 10.93
CA GLN A 87 2.52 9.79 10.50
C GLN A 87 2.11 9.17 9.16
N GLY A 88 3.01 8.43 8.55
CA GLY A 88 2.75 7.70 7.32
C GLY A 88 3.64 6.48 7.17
N VAL A 89 3.34 5.69 6.17
CA VAL A 89 4.17 4.58 5.72
C VAL A 89 4.34 4.66 4.21
N PHE A 90 5.51 4.31 3.74
CA PHE A 90 5.78 4.09 2.32
C PHE A 90 6.02 2.59 2.13
N LEU A 91 5.22 1.97 1.27
CA LEU A 91 5.26 0.55 0.94
C LEU A 91 6.01 0.34 -0.36
N ASN A 92 6.88 -0.63 -0.38
CA ASN A 92 7.65 -0.99 -1.56
C ASN A 92 6.80 -1.87 -2.52
N SER A 93 7.25 -1.99 -3.76
CA SER A 93 6.61 -2.81 -4.79
C SER A 93 6.44 -4.27 -4.36
N GLY A 94 5.30 -4.86 -4.65
CA GLY A 94 5.02 -6.27 -4.42
C GLY A 94 4.89 -6.66 -2.95
N ILE A 95 4.67 -5.73 -2.04
CA ILE A 95 4.56 -6.01 -0.61
C ILE A 95 3.10 -6.27 -0.23
N LEU A 96 2.87 -7.44 0.38
CA LEU A 96 1.56 -7.82 0.91
C LEU A 96 1.21 -6.97 2.13
N HIS A 97 0.06 -6.29 2.08
CA HIS A 97 -0.38 -5.38 3.14
C HIS A 97 -1.90 -5.30 3.27
N ALA A 98 -2.34 -4.77 4.41
CA ALA A 98 -3.73 -4.48 4.72
C ALA A 98 -3.81 -3.24 5.61
N VAL A 99 -4.95 -2.53 5.62
CA VAL A 99 -5.14 -1.34 6.45
C VAL A 99 -6.46 -1.43 7.18
N GLU A 100 -6.44 -1.15 8.47
CA GLU A 100 -7.63 -1.12 9.29
C GLU A 100 -7.60 0.04 10.30
N GLN A 101 -8.75 0.35 10.84
CA GLN A 101 -8.85 1.25 11.99
C GLN A 101 -8.21 0.59 13.21
N ALA A 102 -7.28 1.28 13.89
CA ALA A 102 -6.64 0.74 15.08
C ALA A 102 -7.54 0.80 16.35
N GLU A 103 -8.40 1.82 16.42
CA GLU A 103 -9.29 2.08 17.57
C GLU A 103 -10.64 2.58 17.06
N LYS A 104 -11.70 2.40 17.85
CA LYS A 104 -13.03 2.95 17.52
C LYS A 104 -12.99 4.48 17.47
N GLY A 105 -13.46 5.06 16.39
CA GLY A 105 -13.50 6.51 16.20
C GLY A 105 -13.45 6.89 14.73
N GLU A 106 -12.90 8.06 14.44
CA GLU A 106 -12.61 8.47 13.07
C GLU A 106 -11.20 7.99 12.66
N ALA A 107 -11.10 7.39 11.51
CA ALA A 107 -9.87 6.87 10.94
C ALA A 107 -9.81 7.29 9.46
N LEU A 108 -9.17 8.43 9.21
CA LEU A 108 -9.04 9.00 7.87
C LEU A 108 -7.63 8.79 7.35
N LEU A 109 -7.53 8.26 6.15
CA LEU A 109 -6.26 8.13 5.43
C LEU A 109 -6.29 8.87 4.09
N HIS A 110 -5.11 9.30 3.67
CA HIS A 110 -4.80 9.62 2.29
C HIS A 110 -3.79 8.60 1.80
N SER A 111 -4.05 7.95 0.67
CA SER A 111 -3.05 7.09 0.03
C SER A 111 -2.80 7.50 -1.42
N GLY A 112 -1.66 7.07 -1.94
CA GLY A 112 -1.33 7.23 -3.34
C GLY A 112 -0.55 6.03 -3.82
N VAL A 113 -1.10 5.37 -4.82
CA VAL A 113 -0.53 4.18 -5.49
C VAL A 113 -0.01 4.61 -6.84
N PHE A 114 1.29 4.40 -7.10
CA PHE A 114 1.90 4.84 -8.35
C PHE A 114 2.94 3.85 -8.87
N HIS A 115 2.92 3.66 -10.19
CA HIS A 115 3.95 2.84 -10.84
C HIS A 115 5.29 3.61 -10.91
N PRO A 116 6.43 2.98 -10.56
CA PRO A 116 7.75 3.64 -10.53
C PRO A 116 8.14 4.37 -11.81
N ARG A 117 7.67 3.91 -12.97
CA ARG A 117 7.93 4.56 -14.28
C ARG A 117 7.44 6.01 -14.37
N LEU A 118 6.56 6.45 -13.47
CA LEU A 118 6.11 7.83 -13.38
C LEU A 118 7.28 8.80 -13.15
N VAL A 119 8.28 8.36 -12.37
CA VAL A 119 9.48 9.15 -12.09
C VAL A 119 10.49 9.05 -13.22
N GLY A 120 10.64 7.88 -13.82
CA GLY A 120 11.52 7.68 -14.97
C GLY A 120 11.48 6.23 -15.47
N GLY A 121 11.57 6.04 -16.79
CA GLY A 121 11.61 4.73 -17.42
C GLY A 121 12.88 3.93 -17.06
N MET A 122 12.86 2.63 -17.30
CA MET A 122 13.94 1.68 -16.93
C MET A 122 15.30 2.00 -17.57
N ASP A 123 15.28 2.70 -18.68
CA ASP A 123 16.44 3.18 -19.46
C ASP A 123 17.02 4.51 -18.97
N THR A 124 16.41 5.12 -17.95
CA THR A 124 16.82 6.44 -17.43
C THR A 124 17.76 6.34 -16.23
N ILE A 125 18.55 7.39 -16.05
CA ILE A 125 19.40 7.53 -14.84
C ILE A 125 18.56 7.62 -13.56
N PHE A 126 17.32 8.13 -13.65
CA PHE A 126 16.39 8.21 -12.53
C PHE A 126 15.99 6.82 -12.04
N TRP A 127 15.67 5.91 -12.95
CA TRP A 127 15.41 4.51 -12.61
C TRP A 127 16.60 3.89 -11.89
N GLN A 128 17.79 4.02 -12.46
CA GLN A 128 18.99 3.40 -11.92
C GLN A 128 19.37 3.92 -10.52
N LYS A 129 19.14 5.21 -10.25
CA LYS A 129 19.56 5.85 -9.00
C LYS A 129 18.47 5.92 -7.93
N LEU A 130 17.20 6.03 -8.31
CA LEU A 130 16.11 6.27 -7.36
C LEU A 130 15.24 5.02 -7.16
N ILE A 131 14.99 4.25 -8.22
CA ILE A 131 14.02 3.17 -8.19
C ILE A 131 14.70 1.81 -7.98
N ARG A 132 15.73 1.52 -8.78
CA ARG A 132 16.43 0.23 -8.71
C ARG A 132 16.94 -0.13 -7.31
N PRO A 133 17.50 0.77 -6.48
CA PRO A 133 17.90 0.44 -5.12
C PRO A 133 16.74 -0.02 -4.23
N MET A 134 15.54 0.51 -4.46
CA MET A 134 14.34 0.13 -3.71
C MET A 134 13.76 -1.21 -4.14
N LEU A 135 14.01 -1.63 -5.38
CA LEU A 135 13.53 -2.90 -5.93
C LEU A 135 14.52 -4.07 -5.71
N GLN A 136 15.61 -3.86 -4.98
CA GLN A 136 16.53 -4.95 -4.67
C GLN A 136 15.92 -5.91 -3.64
N PRO A 137 16.28 -7.20 -3.67
CA PRO A 137 15.73 -8.19 -2.73
C PRO A 137 16.00 -7.90 -1.25
N ASP A 138 17.03 -7.12 -0.95
CA ASP A 138 17.43 -6.69 0.39
C ASP A 138 16.93 -5.28 0.76
N ALA A 139 16.15 -4.64 -0.12
CA ALA A 139 15.54 -3.36 0.19
C ALA A 139 14.46 -3.52 1.28
N PRO A 140 14.24 -2.49 2.12
CA PRO A 140 13.17 -2.52 3.10
C PRO A 140 11.81 -2.72 2.44
N ALA A 141 10.95 -3.57 3.01
CA ALA A 141 9.58 -3.76 2.55
C ALA A 141 8.75 -2.48 2.70
N PHE A 142 9.04 -1.70 3.73
CA PHE A 142 8.36 -0.43 4.00
C PHE A 142 9.27 0.53 4.77
N PHE A 143 8.88 1.81 4.78
CA PHE A 143 9.49 2.87 5.58
C PHE A 143 8.42 3.52 6.46
N LEU A 144 8.58 3.43 7.78
CA LEU A 144 7.77 4.22 8.70
C LEU A 144 8.22 5.68 8.63
N LEU A 145 7.27 6.59 8.51
CA LEU A 145 7.52 8.02 8.35
C LEU A 145 6.95 8.78 9.56
N ASP A 146 7.86 9.36 10.34
CA ASP A 146 7.54 10.18 11.50
C ASP A 146 8.07 11.61 11.30
N GLY A 147 7.22 12.60 11.52
CA GLY A 147 7.59 14.00 11.38
C GLY A 147 8.66 14.50 12.36
N ALA A 148 8.94 13.74 13.43
CA ALA A 148 10.03 14.06 14.36
C ALA A 148 11.42 13.80 13.76
N VAL A 149 11.54 12.97 12.74
CA VAL A 149 12.80 12.64 12.07
C VAL A 149 12.95 13.51 10.82
N PRO A 150 13.99 14.36 10.69
CA PRO A 150 14.07 15.38 9.65
C PRO A 150 13.92 14.87 8.20
N TRP A 151 14.57 13.76 7.83
CA TRP A 151 14.44 13.22 6.48
C TRP A 151 13.07 12.61 6.22
N GLN A 152 12.45 11.98 7.25
CA GLN A 152 11.09 11.43 7.16
C GLN A 152 10.05 12.54 7.06
N ALA A 153 10.23 13.64 7.81
CA ALA A 153 9.40 14.83 7.68
C ALA A 153 9.42 15.40 6.26
N GLN A 154 10.60 15.42 5.61
CA GLN A 154 10.73 15.86 4.22
C GLN A 154 10.00 14.89 3.25
N VAL A 155 10.10 13.58 3.47
CA VAL A 155 9.35 12.59 2.68
C VAL A 155 7.86 12.81 2.85
N LEU A 156 7.36 12.92 4.09
CA LEU A 156 5.94 13.20 4.39
C LEU A 156 5.45 14.47 3.69
N ALA A 157 6.24 15.54 3.72
CA ALA A 157 5.91 16.79 3.03
C ALA A 157 5.78 16.57 1.52
N CYS A 158 6.74 15.89 0.90
CA CYS A 158 6.70 15.58 -0.53
C CYS A 158 5.46 14.73 -0.90
N LEU A 159 5.14 13.71 -0.11
CA LEU A 159 4.00 12.82 -0.38
C LEU A 159 2.66 13.58 -0.25
N ARG A 160 2.53 14.48 0.74
CA ARG A 160 1.35 15.34 0.88
C ARG A 160 1.18 16.28 -0.31
N GLU A 161 2.26 16.91 -0.76
CA GLU A 161 2.24 17.80 -1.93
C GLU A 161 1.89 17.04 -3.23
N ALA A 162 2.42 15.82 -3.41
CA ALA A 162 2.07 14.97 -4.54
C ALA A 162 0.58 14.60 -4.50
N TRP A 163 0.08 14.17 -3.34
CA TRP A 163 -1.34 13.86 -3.16
C TRP A 163 -2.23 15.07 -3.42
N GLN A 164 -1.88 16.23 -2.86
CA GLN A 164 -2.63 17.47 -3.04
C GLN A 164 -2.64 17.91 -4.51
N ALA A 165 -1.55 17.72 -5.24
CA ALA A 165 -1.48 18.05 -6.66
C ALA A 165 -2.43 17.17 -7.48
N VAL A 166 -2.53 15.87 -7.22
CA VAL A 166 -3.52 14.98 -7.85
C VAL A 166 -4.94 15.38 -7.44
N ALA A 167 -5.16 15.65 -6.15
CA ALA A 167 -6.48 15.96 -5.62
C ALA A 167 -7.10 17.22 -6.22
N VAL A 168 -6.31 18.25 -6.51
CA VAL A 168 -6.79 19.58 -6.97
C VAL A 168 -6.61 19.77 -8.48
N GLU A 169 -5.73 19.01 -9.12
CA GLU A 169 -5.39 19.10 -10.54
C GLU A 169 -5.12 20.56 -11.02
N PRO A 170 -4.24 21.33 -10.35
CA PRO A 170 -3.87 22.65 -10.85
C PRO A 170 -3.12 22.51 -12.18
N PHE A 171 -3.02 23.61 -12.94
CA PHE A 171 -2.21 23.63 -14.17
C PHE A 171 -0.84 22.98 -13.92
N ASP A 172 -0.43 22.06 -14.79
CA ASP A 172 0.84 21.34 -14.71
C ASP A 172 1.00 20.43 -13.48
N TYR A 173 -0.11 19.88 -12.96
CA TYR A 173 -0.07 19.04 -11.76
C TYR A 173 0.73 17.74 -11.95
N GLU A 174 0.78 17.21 -13.17
CA GLU A 174 1.55 16.00 -13.48
C GLU A 174 3.05 16.21 -13.23
N ASN A 175 3.61 17.37 -13.63
CA ASN A 175 4.99 17.72 -13.33
C ASN A 175 5.22 17.94 -11.83
N ARG A 176 4.27 18.56 -11.14
CA ARG A 176 4.34 18.73 -9.68
C ARG A 176 4.36 17.37 -8.96
N VAL A 177 3.47 16.47 -9.33
CA VAL A 177 3.42 15.09 -8.79
C VAL A 177 4.75 14.38 -9.03
N ARG A 178 5.25 14.38 -10.28
CA ARG A 178 6.53 13.77 -10.62
C ARG A 178 7.69 14.38 -9.83
N TYR A 179 7.72 15.68 -9.66
CA TYR A 179 8.75 16.38 -8.89
C TYR A 179 8.77 15.94 -7.43
N TYR A 180 7.62 15.96 -6.76
CA TYR A 180 7.53 15.61 -5.35
C TYR A 180 7.78 14.11 -5.10
N LEU A 181 7.28 13.22 -5.96
CA LEU A 181 7.58 11.79 -5.87
C LEU A 181 9.06 11.50 -6.12
N SER A 182 9.69 12.19 -7.08
CA SER A 182 11.14 12.09 -7.31
C SER A 182 11.94 12.53 -6.08
N ALA A 183 11.53 13.62 -5.44
CA ALA A 183 12.17 14.12 -4.22
C ALA A 183 12.01 13.14 -3.04
N ALA A 184 10.81 12.56 -2.86
CA ALA A 184 10.56 11.54 -1.86
C ALA A 184 11.42 10.28 -2.10
N LEU A 185 11.40 9.74 -3.34
CA LEU A 185 12.18 8.56 -3.71
C LEU A 185 13.69 8.78 -3.56
N ARG A 186 14.20 9.97 -3.82
CA ARG A 186 15.60 10.32 -3.58
C ARG A 186 15.99 10.16 -2.11
N LEU A 187 15.13 10.58 -1.20
CA LEU A 187 15.37 10.43 0.24
C LEU A 187 15.27 8.97 0.68
N LEU A 188 14.23 8.26 0.22
CA LEU A 188 14.00 6.85 0.55
C LEU A 188 15.12 5.95 -0.01
N SER A 189 15.55 6.16 -1.26
CA SER A 189 16.60 5.35 -1.88
C SER A 189 17.94 5.46 -1.17
N THR A 190 18.24 6.61 -0.54
CA THR A 190 19.46 6.75 0.28
C THR A 190 19.43 5.84 1.52
N GLN A 191 18.26 5.48 2.01
CA GLN A 191 18.10 4.56 3.15
C GLN A 191 18.29 3.09 2.74
N CYS A 192 18.15 2.77 1.45
CA CYS A 192 18.43 1.43 0.92
C CYS A 192 19.94 1.19 0.76
N VAL A 193 20.72 2.24 0.56
CA VAL A 193 22.19 2.15 0.42
C VAL A 193 22.84 2.10 1.80
N GLY A 194 23.06 0.88 2.31
CA GLY A 194 23.72 0.66 3.61
C GLY A 194 22.80 0.11 4.72
N GLY A 195 21.52 0.01 4.48
CA GLY A 195 20.57 -0.63 5.39
C GLY A 195 20.74 -2.15 5.38
N LYS A 196 21.17 -2.74 6.52
CA LYS A 196 21.32 -4.18 6.70
C LYS A 196 19.98 -4.87 7.07
N THR A 197 18.88 -4.45 6.51
CA THR A 197 17.64 -5.22 6.67
C THR A 197 17.65 -6.35 5.65
N LYS A 198 18.43 -7.37 5.93
CA LYS A 198 18.37 -8.62 5.14
C LYS A 198 17.02 -9.26 5.42
N VAL A 199 16.06 -9.03 4.55
CA VAL A 199 14.90 -9.94 4.45
C VAL A 199 15.50 -11.31 4.15
N SER A 200 15.30 -12.28 5.03
CA SER A 200 15.88 -13.61 4.82
C SER A 200 15.23 -14.24 3.58
N GLN A 201 15.99 -15.04 2.85
CA GLN A 201 15.46 -15.80 1.71
C GLN A 201 14.22 -16.64 2.11
N GLN A 202 14.18 -17.11 3.35
CA GLN A 202 13.03 -17.84 3.89
C GLN A 202 11.78 -16.96 4.03
N GLU A 203 11.94 -15.69 4.42
CA GLU A 203 10.83 -14.73 4.50
C GLU A 203 10.29 -14.34 3.12
N GLN A 204 11.16 -14.20 2.13
CA GLN A 204 10.75 -13.96 0.74
C GLN A 204 9.97 -15.15 0.19
N ILE A 205 10.45 -16.38 0.39
CA ILE A 205 9.75 -17.61 -0.01
C ILE A 205 8.40 -17.72 0.73
N ALA A 206 8.35 -17.38 2.01
CA ALA A 206 7.10 -17.43 2.78
C ALA A 206 6.06 -16.41 2.28
N ALA A 207 6.49 -15.19 1.96
CA ALA A 207 5.63 -14.17 1.39
C ALA A 207 5.09 -14.59 0.01
N GLU A 208 5.96 -15.13 -0.85
CA GLU A 208 5.56 -15.60 -2.19
C GLU A 208 4.57 -16.77 -2.12
N ARG A 209 4.81 -17.75 -1.23
CA ARG A 209 3.86 -18.82 -0.99
C ARG A 209 2.52 -18.31 -0.45
N MET A 210 2.53 -17.28 0.39
CA MET A 210 1.29 -16.67 0.89
C MET A 210 0.49 -16.05 -0.25
N LYS A 211 1.11 -15.29 -1.13
CA LYS A 211 0.45 -14.74 -2.32
C LYS A 211 -0.22 -15.83 -3.15
N GLN A 212 0.48 -16.94 -3.40
CA GLN A 212 -0.07 -18.08 -4.14
C GLN A 212 -1.26 -18.74 -3.41
N MET A 213 -1.22 -18.83 -2.07
CA MET A 213 -2.35 -19.36 -1.29
C MET A 213 -3.56 -18.42 -1.30
N LEU A 214 -3.34 -17.10 -1.21
CA LEU A 214 -4.41 -16.11 -1.32
C LEU A 214 -5.06 -16.17 -2.70
N ARG A 215 -4.23 -16.20 -3.75
CA ARG A 215 -4.66 -16.42 -5.12
C ARG A 215 -5.58 -17.64 -5.24
N PHE A 216 -5.15 -18.79 -4.74
CA PHE A 216 -5.92 -20.03 -4.82
C PHE A 216 -7.28 -19.88 -4.13
N VAL A 217 -7.35 -19.20 -3.00
CA VAL A 217 -8.62 -18.89 -2.32
C VAL A 217 -9.52 -18.03 -3.20
N GLU A 218 -8.99 -17.01 -3.83
CA GLU A 218 -9.73 -16.07 -4.68
C GLU A 218 -10.25 -16.69 -5.97
N GLU A 219 -9.48 -17.59 -6.58
CA GLU A 219 -9.93 -18.34 -7.76
C GLU A 219 -11.06 -19.33 -7.45
N HIS A 220 -11.05 -19.88 -6.22
CA HIS A 220 -11.90 -21.01 -5.85
C HIS A 220 -12.86 -20.70 -4.69
N TYR A 221 -13.02 -19.42 -4.28
CA TYR A 221 -13.85 -19.08 -3.11
C TYR A 221 -15.31 -19.55 -3.20
N ALA A 222 -15.85 -19.67 -4.41
CA ALA A 222 -17.20 -20.17 -4.65
C ALA A 222 -17.32 -21.69 -4.48
N GLU A 223 -16.19 -22.42 -4.49
CA GLU A 223 -16.13 -23.87 -4.34
C GLU A 223 -15.94 -24.28 -2.88
N GLU A 224 -16.03 -25.58 -2.59
CA GLU A 224 -15.68 -26.11 -1.28
C GLU A 224 -14.16 -26.10 -1.09
N LEU A 225 -13.64 -25.14 -0.30
CA LEU A 225 -12.24 -24.98 0.04
C LEU A 225 -11.93 -25.62 1.39
N THR A 226 -10.88 -26.46 1.42
CA THR A 226 -10.30 -27.04 2.63
C THR A 226 -8.88 -26.53 2.84
N VAL A 227 -8.38 -26.64 4.08
CA VAL A 227 -6.98 -26.31 4.39
C VAL A 227 -6.01 -27.14 3.55
N GLU A 228 -6.36 -28.42 3.31
CA GLU A 228 -5.58 -29.34 2.49
C GLU A 228 -5.43 -28.81 1.05
N LYS A 229 -6.52 -28.39 0.39
CA LYS A 229 -6.50 -27.83 -0.96
C LYS A 229 -5.64 -26.57 -1.04
N ILE A 230 -5.77 -25.65 -0.07
CA ILE A 230 -5.01 -24.41 0.00
C ILE A 230 -3.52 -24.72 0.25
N ALA A 231 -3.17 -25.67 1.11
CA ALA A 231 -1.80 -26.07 1.36
C ALA A 231 -1.15 -26.74 0.13
N ALA A 232 -1.91 -27.56 -0.58
CA ALA A 232 -1.45 -28.30 -1.74
C ALA A 232 -1.01 -27.39 -2.91
N CYS A 233 -1.65 -26.22 -3.09
CA CYS A 233 -1.31 -25.30 -4.19
C CYS A 233 0.15 -24.77 -4.12
N VAL A 234 0.75 -24.79 -2.92
CA VAL A 234 2.15 -24.35 -2.67
C VAL A 234 3.05 -25.47 -2.13
N ALA A 235 2.63 -26.72 -2.27
CA ALA A 235 3.32 -27.90 -1.78
C ALA A 235 3.69 -27.83 -0.27
N LEU A 236 2.76 -27.33 0.56
CA LEU A 236 2.88 -27.30 2.01
C LEU A 236 1.99 -28.36 2.66
N SER A 237 2.35 -28.79 3.89
CA SER A 237 1.43 -29.52 4.75
C SER A 237 0.36 -28.58 5.32
N GLU A 238 -0.80 -29.11 5.70
CA GLU A 238 -1.87 -28.33 6.34
C GLU A 238 -1.37 -27.54 7.57
N SER A 239 -0.56 -28.18 8.42
CA SER A 239 0.02 -27.53 9.59
C SER A 239 0.97 -26.39 9.24
N ALA A 240 1.72 -26.48 8.13
CA ALA A 240 2.55 -25.39 7.63
C ALA A 240 1.71 -24.25 7.05
N CYS A 241 0.65 -24.57 6.30
CA CYS A 241 -0.32 -23.60 5.79
C CYS A 241 -0.99 -22.83 6.94
N LEU A 242 -1.51 -23.53 7.95
CA LEU A 242 -2.10 -22.91 9.14
C LEU A 242 -1.12 -21.98 9.87
N ARG A 243 0.15 -22.38 10.01
CA ARG A 243 1.17 -21.51 10.60
C ARG A 243 1.44 -20.27 9.77
N SER A 244 1.55 -20.43 8.45
CA SER A 244 1.79 -19.30 7.53
C SER A 244 0.67 -18.27 7.61
N PHE A 245 -0.59 -18.70 7.55
CA PHE A 245 -1.74 -17.79 7.68
C PHE A 245 -1.75 -17.07 9.04
N ARG A 246 -1.53 -17.79 10.15
CA ARG A 246 -1.46 -17.15 11.47
C ARG A 246 -0.30 -16.17 11.61
N GLN A 247 0.86 -16.49 11.03
CA GLN A 247 2.05 -15.65 11.15
C GLN A 247 2.01 -14.42 10.23
N LEU A 248 1.44 -14.55 9.03
CA LEU A 248 1.43 -13.47 8.04
C LEU A 248 0.16 -12.64 8.07
N LEU A 249 -1.00 -13.27 8.30
CA LEU A 249 -2.31 -12.63 8.21
C LEU A 249 -3.06 -12.59 9.55
N GLY A 250 -2.51 -13.15 10.62
CA GLY A 250 -3.16 -13.18 11.94
C GLY A 250 -4.45 -14.04 12.01
N THR A 251 -4.78 -14.78 10.95
CA THR A 251 -6.03 -15.54 10.81
C THR A 251 -5.77 -17.00 10.41
N THR A 252 -6.81 -17.79 10.20
CA THR A 252 -6.70 -19.14 9.63
C THR A 252 -7.18 -19.16 8.19
N PRO A 253 -6.73 -20.12 7.33
CA PRO A 253 -7.16 -20.21 5.95
C PRO A 253 -8.68 -20.20 5.79
N ILE A 254 -9.40 -20.96 6.60
CA ILE A 254 -10.88 -21.06 6.52
C ILE A 254 -11.58 -19.81 7.02
N GLN A 255 -11.03 -19.12 8.02
CA GLN A 255 -11.55 -17.81 8.45
C GLN A 255 -11.36 -16.76 7.35
N TYR A 256 -10.19 -16.74 6.71
CA TYR A 256 -9.93 -15.88 5.56
C TYR A 256 -10.91 -16.16 4.41
N VAL A 257 -11.12 -17.43 4.03
CA VAL A 257 -12.11 -17.80 3.01
C VAL A 257 -13.53 -17.30 3.36
N LYS A 258 -13.93 -17.43 4.63
CA LYS A 258 -15.26 -16.94 5.08
C LYS A 258 -15.36 -15.41 4.98
N GLN A 259 -14.34 -14.69 5.42
CA GLN A 259 -14.28 -13.24 5.33
C GLN A 259 -14.33 -12.79 3.86
N TYR A 260 -13.51 -13.38 3.02
CA TYR A 260 -13.48 -13.09 1.58
C TYR A 260 -14.84 -13.31 0.90
N ARG A 261 -15.55 -14.40 1.25
CA ARG A 261 -16.92 -14.67 0.76
C ARG A 261 -17.93 -13.60 1.17
N VAL A 262 -17.83 -13.10 2.40
CA VAL A 262 -18.70 -12.02 2.90
C VAL A 262 -18.41 -10.71 2.17
N GLU A 263 -17.15 -10.41 1.86
CA GLU A 263 -16.75 -9.22 1.11
C GLU A 263 -17.21 -9.26 -0.36
N LYS A 264 -17.41 -10.46 -0.93
CA LYS A 264 -17.87 -10.64 -2.32
C LYS A 264 -19.38 -10.88 -2.47
N ALA A 265 -20.13 -10.93 -1.36
CA ALA A 265 -21.59 -11.14 -1.34
C ALA A 265 -22.35 -9.81 -1.38
#